data_75a68c71478afaa8a351f49d7a9b0dbf
#
_entry.id   75a68c71478afaa8a351f49d7a9b0dbf
#
_cell.length_a   1.000
_cell.length_b   1.000
_cell.length_c   1.000
_cell.angle_alpha   90.00
_cell.angle_beta   90.00
_cell.angle_gamma   90.00
#
_symmetry.space_group_name_H-M   'P 1'
#
loop_
_entity.id
_entity.type
_entity.pdbx_description
1 polymer ?
#
loop_
_entity_poly.entity_id
_entity_poly.type
_entity_poly.pdbx_seq_one_letter_code
_entity_poly.pdbx_strand_id
1 'polypeptide(L)' 'MFEAMLLVCALATPDRCVRFDDTRGPYETNDECKARSYEMANGVAQMFPVPATYSFKCIEQDFT' A
#
# COMPACT_ATOMS: atom_id res chain seq x y z
N MET A 1 5.79 -10.20 -12.23
CA MET A 1 6.00 -8.85 -11.68
C MET A 1 4.93 -8.54 -10.64
N PHE A 2 5.23 -7.65 -9.71
CA PHE A 2 4.34 -7.37 -8.59
C PHE A 2 4.02 -5.88 -8.52
N GLU A 3 2.77 -5.56 -8.24
CA GLU A 3 2.34 -4.18 -7.98
C GLU A 3 1.99 -4.01 -6.51
N ALA A 4 2.43 -2.90 -5.94
CA ALA A 4 2.16 -2.57 -4.54
C ALA A 4 0.85 -1.78 -4.43
N MET A 5 0.00 -2.19 -3.50
CA MET A 5 -1.25 -1.50 -3.19
C MET A 5 -1.36 -1.34 -1.68
N LEU A 6 -1.71 -0.15 -1.24
CA LEU A 6 -1.91 0.15 0.17
C LEU A 6 -3.35 0.56 0.42
N LEU A 7 -3.95 -0.03 1.43
CA LEU A 7 -5.30 0.32 1.89
C LEU A 7 -5.21 0.90 3.29
N VAL A 8 -5.70 2.11 3.47
CA VAL A 8 -5.69 2.82 4.75
C VAL A 8 -7.11 3.04 5.20
N CYS A 9 -7.44 2.50 6.37
CA CYS A 9 -8.79 2.61 6.95
C CYS A 9 -8.73 3.34 8.27
N ALA A 10 -9.60 4.34 8.45
CA ALA A 10 -9.67 5.08 9.70
C ALA A 10 -10.18 4.19 10.83
N LEU A 11 -9.55 4.25 12.01
CA LEU A 11 -9.98 3.45 13.16
C LEU A 11 -11.35 3.86 13.68
N ALA A 12 -11.66 5.16 13.65
CA ALA A 12 -12.94 5.68 14.11
C ALA A 12 -14.10 5.31 13.17
N THR A 13 -13.80 5.15 11.87
CA THR A 13 -14.78 4.79 10.85
C THR A 13 -14.20 3.72 9.95
N PRO A 14 -14.16 2.44 10.40
CA PRO A 14 -13.42 1.39 9.68
C PRO A 14 -13.98 1.04 8.30
N ASP A 15 -15.17 1.49 7.99
CA ASP A 15 -15.75 1.35 6.64
C ASP A 15 -15.27 2.45 5.68
N ARG A 16 -14.57 3.46 6.17
CA ARG A 16 -13.98 4.50 5.33
C ARG A 16 -12.50 4.21 5.09
N CYS A 17 -12.22 3.74 3.90
CA CYS A 17 -10.87 3.37 3.50
C CYS A 17 -10.46 4.12 2.25
N VAL A 18 -9.16 4.41 2.15
CA VAL A 18 -8.56 5.03 0.98
C VAL A 18 -7.55 4.06 0.40
N ARG A 19 -7.60 3.85 -0.90
CA ARG A 19 -6.68 2.99 -1.62
C ARG A 19 -5.59 3.82 -2.28
N PHE A 20 -4.36 3.40 -2.07
CA PHE A 20 -3.19 4.01 -2.71
C PHE A 20 -2.52 2.97 -3.59
N ASP A 21 -2.38 3.28 -4.87
CA ASP A 21 -1.66 2.43 -5.81
C ASP A 21 -0.28 3.00 -6.06
N ASP A 22 0.73 2.13 -6.10
CA ASP A 22 2.09 2.55 -6.37
C ASP A 22 2.24 2.88 -7.86
N THR A 23 2.81 4.05 -8.13
CA THR A 23 3.05 4.51 -9.49
C THR A 23 4.44 4.13 -10.02
N ARG A 24 5.32 3.63 -9.15
CA ARG A 24 6.69 3.25 -9.53
C ARG A 24 6.82 1.81 -10.01
N GLY A 25 5.85 0.96 -9.65
CA GLY A 25 5.89 -0.44 -10.05
C GLY A 25 5.76 -0.62 -11.55
N PRO A 26 5.82 -1.85 -12.05
CA PRO A 26 5.88 -3.08 -11.27
C PRO A 26 7.28 -3.45 -10.77
N TYR A 27 7.34 -4.36 -9.79
CA TYR A 27 8.59 -4.84 -9.20
C TYR A 27 8.81 -6.29 -9.61
N GLU A 28 10.08 -6.66 -9.79
CA GLU A 28 10.41 -8.01 -10.21
C GLU A 28 10.21 -9.05 -9.12
N THR A 29 10.46 -8.68 -7.86
CA THR A 29 10.35 -9.59 -6.74
C THR A 29 9.29 -9.13 -5.74
N ASN A 30 8.75 -10.10 -5.00
CA ASN A 30 7.80 -9.82 -3.94
C ASN A 30 8.45 -9.02 -2.80
N ASP A 31 9.72 -9.28 -2.52
CA ASP A 31 10.46 -8.58 -1.48
C ASP A 31 10.60 -7.08 -1.78
N GLU A 32 10.87 -6.73 -3.04
CA GLU A 32 10.91 -5.33 -3.46
C GLU A 32 9.54 -4.66 -3.29
N CYS A 33 8.48 -5.38 -3.67
CA CYS A 33 7.12 -4.89 -3.51
C CYS A 33 6.77 -4.65 -2.04
N LYS A 34 7.15 -5.56 -1.17
CA LYS A 34 6.92 -5.40 0.28
C LYS A 34 7.68 -4.21 0.84
N ALA A 35 8.95 -4.05 0.46
CA ALA A 35 9.76 -2.92 0.91
C ALA A 35 9.12 -1.60 0.50
N ARG A 36 8.65 -1.51 -0.73
CA ARG A 36 7.95 -0.32 -1.22
C ARG A 36 6.66 -0.07 -0.46
N SER A 37 5.92 -1.13 -0.15
CA SER A 37 4.67 -1.01 0.61
C SER A 37 4.90 -0.40 1.99
N TYR A 38 5.97 -0.80 2.67
CA TYR A 38 6.34 -0.22 3.96
C TYR A 38 6.71 1.25 3.84
N GLU A 39 7.43 1.63 2.80
CA GLU A 39 7.75 3.04 2.55
C GLU A 39 6.48 3.86 2.32
N MET A 40 5.54 3.34 1.54
CA MET A 40 4.27 4.00 1.30
C MET A 40 3.48 4.18 2.60
N ALA A 41 3.42 3.14 3.42
CA ALA A 41 2.73 3.19 4.69
C ALA A 41 3.33 4.25 5.63
N ASN A 42 4.66 4.31 5.71
CA ASN A 42 5.34 5.32 6.51
C ASN A 42 5.05 6.73 6.03
N GLY A 43 5.08 6.95 4.72
CA GLY A 43 4.79 8.25 4.14
C GLY A 43 3.36 8.69 4.41
N VAL A 44 2.40 7.79 4.24
CA VAL A 44 0.99 8.08 4.48
C VAL A 44 0.76 8.32 5.97
N ALA A 45 1.39 7.54 6.86
CA ALA A 45 1.23 7.69 8.31
C ALA A 45 1.67 9.07 8.78
N GLN A 46 2.70 9.64 8.16
CA GLN A 46 3.17 10.99 8.50
C GLN A 46 2.20 12.07 8.04
N MET A 47 1.41 11.80 7.00
CA MET A 47 0.47 12.76 6.44
C MET A 47 -0.91 12.70 7.09
N PHE A 48 -1.28 11.54 7.66
CA PHE A 48 -2.58 11.36 8.29
C PHE A 48 -2.55 11.77 9.76
N PRO A 49 -3.38 12.73 10.16
CA PRO A 49 -3.40 13.21 11.55
C PRO A 49 -4.21 12.33 12.49
N VAL A 50 -4.87 11.28 11.99
CA VAL A 50 -5.76 10.42 12.77
C VAL A 50 -5.24 8.99 12.76
N PRO A 51 -5.51 8.21 13.82
CA PRO A 51 -5.14 6.79 13.83
C PRO A 51 -5.84 6.01 12.73
N ALA A 52 -5.10 5.14 12.06
CA ALA A 52 -5.61 4.34 10.97
C ALA A 52 -4.94 2.97 10.94
N THR A 53 -5.62 2.02 10.31
CA THR A 53 -5.04 0.72 10.03
C THR A 53 -4.50 0.70 8.60
N TYR A 54 -3.39 -0.01 8.42
CA TYR A 54 -2.71 -0.09 7.12
C TYR A 54 -2.66 -1.54 6.68
N SER A 55 -3.14 -1.79 5.46
CA SER A 55 -3.05 -3.10 4.83
C SER A 55 -2.39 -2.93 3.48
N PHE A 56 -1.49 -3.83 3.12
CA PHE A 56 -0.87 -3.77 1.81
C PHE A 56 -0.98 -5.12 1.12
N LYS A 57 -0.95 -5.07 -0.21
CA LYS A 57 -0.94 -6.26 -1.05
C LYS A 57 0.07 -6.10 -2.16
N CYS A 58 0.77 -7.17 -2.45
CA CYS A 58 1.62 -7.27 -3.63
C CYS A 58 0.90 -8.17 -4.62
N ILE A 59 0.36 -7.57 -5.66
CA ILE A 59 -0.46 -8.27 -6.65
C ILE A 59 0.46 -8.70 -7.79
N GLU A 60 0.48 -10.02 -8.04
CA GLU A 60 1.26 -10.54 -9.15
C GLU A 60 0.58 -10.19 -10.47
N GLN A 61 1.34 -9.54 -11.35
CA GLN A 61 0.90 -9.17 -12.68
C GLN A 61 1.57 -10.07 -13.70
N ASP A 62 0.76 -10.68 -14.53
CA ASP A 62 1.25 -11.54 -15.60
C ASP A 62 1.17 -10.80 -16.93
N PHE A 63 2.32 -10.29 -17.37
CA PHE A 63 2.41 -9.57 -18.64
C PHE A 63 2.80 -10.55 -19.75
N THR A 64 1.84 -11.09 -20.41
CA THR A 64 2.10 -11.91 -21.60
C THR A 64 1.67 -11.19 -22.86
#